data_9ed9448cf96bbf0188ebfa195fc7afe2
#
_entry.id   9ed9448cf96bbf0188ebfa195fc7afe2
#
_cell.length_a   1.000
_cell.length_b   1.000
_cell.length_c   1.000
_cell.angle_alpha   90.00
_cell.angle_beta   90.00
_cell.angle_gamma   90.00
#
_symmetry.space_group_name_H-M   'P 1'
#
loop_
_entity.id
_entity.type
_entity.pdbx_description
1 polymer ?
#
loop_
_entity_poly.entity_id
_entity_poly.type
_entity_poly.pdbx_seq_one_letter_code
_entity_poly.pdbx_strand_id
1 'polypeptide(L)'
;PDLSDHWYRLHFVSDKWTIGMHEITTESEFGDRKPQILYVGKNQQPLGLFSDWEYIEDGFKAHPTSPYATPTGWTIKLQRDDLKITGTVKVKKEVMAIDVLGSVSWAVRMLVKAFYSNAWQHYLLVEVELDIEQDGVIEKVKGLGLATAEYY
;
A
#
# COMPACT_ATOMS: atom_id res chain seq x y z
N PRO A 1 17.18 8.03 0.48
CA PRO A 1 17.06 6.59 0.54
C PRO A 1 16.78 6.11 -0.86
N ASP A 2 17.63 5.20 -1.38
CA ASP A 2 17.31 4.51 -2.61
C ASP A 2 15.97 3.81 -2.38
N LEU A 3 14.95 4.28 -3.08
CA LEU A 3 13.65 3.63 -3.09
C LEU A 3 13.83 2.42 -4.00
N SER A 4 14.35 1.34 -3.43
CA SER A 4 14.34 0.02 -4.04
C SER A 4 12.92 -0.34 -4.44
N ASP A 5 12.77 -1.32 -5.29
CA ASP A 5 11.48 -1.89 -5.65
C ASP A 5 10.63 -2.08 -4.39
N HIS A 6 9.45 -1.53 -4.41
CA HIS A 6 8.53 -1.67 -3.29
C HIS A 6 7.10 -1.89 -3.76
N TRP A 7 6.34 -2.58 -2.93
CA TRP A 7 4.93 -2.86 -3.15
C TRP A 7 4.14 -2.41 -1.94
N TYR A 8 3.10 -1.62 -2.18
CA TYR A 8 2.14 -1.25 -1.15
C TYR A 8 0.81 -1.91 -1.39
N ARG A 9 0.24 -2.46 -0.33
CA ARG A 9 -1.11 -3.01 -0.34
C ARG A 9 -1.90 -2.43 0.81
N LEU A 10 -3.18 -2.18 0.56
CA LEU A 10 -4.14 -1.79 1.59
C LEU A 10 -5.36 -2.68 1.46
N HIS A 11 -5.85 -3.16 2.60
CA HIS A 11 -7.13 -3.80 2.75
C HIS A 11 -7.94 -3.08 3.82
N PHE A 12 -9.05 -2.49 3.40
CA PHE A 12 -9.98 -1.81 4.27
C PHE A 12 -11.39 -2.30 4.01
N VAL A 13 -12.12 -2.65 5.07
CA VAL A 13 -13.51 -3.09 5.02
C VAL A 13 -14.29 -2.37 6.11
N SER A 14 -15.40 -1.79 5.72
CA SER A 14 -16.43 -1.24 6.62
C SER A 14 -17.76 -1.97 6.40
N ASP A 15 -18.81 -1.56 7.10
CA ASP A 15 -20.14 -2.15 6.94
C ASP A 15 -20.66 -2.09 5.49
N LYS A 16 -20.30 -1.04 4.75
CA LYS A 16 -20.78 -0.82 3.39
C LYS A 16 -19.70 -0.89 2.34
N TRP A 17 -18.46 -0.48 2.67
CA TRP A 17 -17.40 -0.25 1.68
C TRP A 17 -16.24 -1.22 1.86
N THR A 18 -15.73 -1.69 0.74
CA THR A 18 -14.48 -2.45 0.65
C THR A 18 -13.53 -1.70 -0.27
N ILE A 19 -12.35 -1.39 0.23
CA ILE A 19 -11.28 -0.72 -0.52
C ILE A 19 -10.04 -1.59 -0.48
N GLY A 20 -9.53 -1.94 -1.64
CA GLY A 20 -8.26 -2.61 -1.81
C GLY A 20 -7.34 -1.77 -2.68
N MET A 21 -6.14 -1.48 -2.21
CA MET A 21 -5.11 -0.80 -2.98
C MET A 21 -3.95 -1.76 -3.21
N HIS A 22 -3.42 -1.73 -4.41
CA HIS A 22 -2.20 -2.43 -4.76
C HIS A 22 -1.38 -1.53 -5.68
N GLU A 23 -0.18 -1.23 -5.28
CA GLU A 23 0.79 -0.44 -6.03
C GLU A 23 2.13 -1.15 -6.04
N ILE A 24 2.81 -1.10 -7.17
CA ILE A 24 4.12 -1.70 -7.38
C ILE A 24 5.00 -0.62 -8.01
N THR A 25 6.08 -0.26 -7.35
CA THR A 25 7.13 0.55 -7.95
C THR A 25 8.25 -0.37 -8.40
N THR A 26 8.64 -0.30 -9.68
CA THR A 26 9.73 -1.08 -10.24
C THR A 26 10.94 -0.20 -10.51
N GLU A 27 12.14 -0.80 -10.52
CA GLU A 27 13.37 -0.11 -10.88
C GLU A 27 13.32 0.50 -12.29
N SER A 28 14.19 1.48 -12.52
CA SER A 28 14.35 2.19 -13.81
C SER A 28 14.64 1.26 -14.98
N GLU A 29 15.26 0.10 -14.74
CA GLU A 29 15.51 -0.92 -15.79
C GLU A 29 14.23 -1.45 -16.41
N PHE A 30 13.11 -1.44 -15.69
CA PHE A 30 11.77 -1.81 -16.18
C PHE A 30 10.93 -0.59 -16.62
N GLY A 31 11.55 0.59 -16.73
CA GLY A 31 10.96 1.81 -17.28
C GLY A 31 10.13 2.61 -16.30
N ASP A 32 10.49 2.64 -15.02
CA ASP A 32 9.83 3.43 -13.94
C ASP A 32 8.29 3.25 -13.93
N ARG A 33 7.83 2.07 -14.28
CA ARG A 33 6.39 1.79 -14.33
C ARG A 33 5.88 1.61 -12.91
N LYS A 34 4.74 2.25 -12.65
CA LYS A 34 4.00 2.11 -11.39
C LYS A 34 2.64 1.47 -11.66
N PRO A 35 2.58 0.15 -11.93
CA PRO A 35 1.30 -0.51 -12.05
C PRO A 35 0.55 -0.40 -10.72
N GLN A 36 -0.67 0.10 -10.79
CA GLN A 36 -1.49 0.35 -9.61
C GLN A 36 -2.93 -0.04 -9.86
N ILE A 37 -3.56 -0.62 -8.86
CA ILE A 37 -4.96 -1.02 -8.90
C ILE A 37 -5.63 -0.57 -7.61
N LEU A 38 -6.75 0.11 -7.74
CA LEU A 38 -7.68 0.41 -6.66
C LEU A 38 -8.96 -0.40 -6.87
N TYR A 39 -9.22 -1.35 -5.99
CA TYR A 39 -10.49 -2.06 -5.92
C TYR A 39 -11.48 -1.30 -5.07
N VAL A 40 -12.69 -1.13 -5.55
CA VAL A 40 -13.79 -0.51 -4.81
C VAL A 40 -15.00 -1.41 -4.85
N GLY A 41 -15.57 -1.71 -3.71
CA GLY A 41 -16.82 -2.43 -3.55
C GLY A 41 -17.76 -1.74 -2.58
N LYS A 42 -19.07 -1.90 -2.78
CA LYS A 42 -20.12 -1.38 -1.91
C LYS A 42 -21.18 -2.46 -1.67
N ASN A 43 -21.57 -2.67 -0.42
CA ASN A 43 -22.56 -3.67 -0.02
C ASN A 43 -22.23 -5.08 -0.56
N GLN A 44 -20.94 -5.47 -0.48
CA GLN A 44 -20.41 -6.74 -0.98
C GLN A 44 -20.50 -6.92 -2.51
N GLN A 45 -20.80 -5.88 -3.26
CA GLN A 45 -20.80 -5.88 -4.71
C GLN A 45 -19.60 -5.08 -5.24
N PRO A 46 -18.86 -5.58 -6.25
CA PRO A 46 -17.79 -4.84 -6.85
C PRO A 46 -18.35 -3.64 -7.64
N LEU A 47 -17.79 -2.45 -7.42
CA LEU A 47 -18.02 -1.28 -8.27
C LEU A 47 -16.98 -1.23 -9.39
N GLY A 48 -15.74 -1.63 -9.13
CA GLY A 48 -14.73 -1.67 -10.17
C GLY A 48 -13.31 -1.88 -9.68
N LEU A 49 -12.43 -2.02 -10.67
CA LEU A 49 -10.98 -1.97 -10.56
C LEU A 49 -10.49 -0.77 -11.34
N PHE A 50 -9.75 0.13 -10.70
CA PHE A 50 -9.31 1.39 -11.26
C PHE A 50 -7.78 1.44 -11.26
N SER A 51 -7.18 1.82 -12.38
CA SER A 51 -5.74 2.04 -12.54
C SER A 51 -5.37 3.53 -12.69
N ASP A 52 -6.36 4.39 -12.87
CA ASP A 52 -6.23 5.83 -13.09
C ASP A 52 -6.48 6.65 -11.80
N TRP A 53 -6.03 6.13 -10.68
CA TRP A 53 -6.06 6.80 -9.38
C TRP A 53 -4.67 7.33 -9.01
N GLU A 54 -4.63 8.26 -8.09
CA GLU A 54 -3.41 8.88 -7.59
C GLU A 54 -3.23 8.54 -6.11
N TYR A 55 -1.98 8.33 -5.70
CA TYR A 55 -1.60 8.33 -4.29
C TYR A 55 -0.36 9.18 -4.08
N ILE A 56 -0.26 9.77 -2.89
CA ILE A 56 0.88 10.55 -2.45
C ILE A 56 1.29 10.00 -1.09
N GLU A 57 2.56 9.68 -0.94
CA GLU A 57 3.13 9.26 0.34
C GLU A 57 3.29 10.47 1.25
N ASP A 58 2.74 10.39 2.47
CA ASP A 58 2.76 11.52 3.42
C ASP A 58 4.12 11.68 4.13
N GLY A 59 5.01 10.69 3.99
CA GLY A 59 6.35 10.69 4.56
C GLY A 59 6.82 9.30 4.98
N PHE A 60 8.03 9.26 5.52
CA PHE A 60 8.71 8.02 5.89
C PHE A 60 9.30 8.11 7.29
N LYS A 61 9.36 6.98 7.97
CA LYS A 61 10.01 6.81 9.26
C LYS A 61 11.08 5.72 9.17
N ALA A 62 12.29 6.03 9.66
CA ALA A 62 13.34 5.03 9.76
C ALA A 62 12.90 3.85 10.65
N HIS A 63 13.17 2.64 10.19
CA HIS A 63 12.88 1.44 10.95
C HIS A 63 14.12 1.03 11.78
N PRO A 64 13.97 0.52 13.01
CA PRO A 64 15.11 0.23 13.89
C PRO A 64 15.97 -0.96 13.42
N THR A 65 15.41 -1.89 12.66
CA THR A 65 16.09 -3.12 12.22
C THR A 65 16.08 -3.35 10.72
N SER A 66 15.05 -2.86 9.99
CA SER A 66 15.01 -2.89 8.54
C SER A 66 15.90 -1.80 7.95
N PRO A 67 16.60 -2.05 6.84
CA PRO A 67 17.33 -1.00 6.11
C PRO A 67 16.39 0.00 5.41
N TYR A 68 15.11 -0.34 5.29
CA TYR A 68 14.11 0.46 4.60
C TYR A 68 13.32 1.33 5.58
N ALA A 69 13.02 2.55 5.14
CA ALA A 69 12.10 3.41 5.87
C ALA A 69 10.64 2.99 5.54
N THR A 70 9.79 2.96 6.55
CA THR A 70 8.37 2.64 6.39
C THR A 70 7.55 3.91 6.14
N PRO A 71 6.54 3.88 5.27
CA PRO A 71 5.66 5.02 5.06
C PRO A 71 4.89 5.35 6.34
N THR A 72 4.60 6.63 6.54
CA THR A 72 3.78 7.10 7.66
C THR A 72 2.30 7.22 7.29
N GLY A 73 2.00 7.24 5.99
CA GLY A 73 0.65 7.30 5.44
C GLY A 73 0.63 7.60 3.97
N TRP A 74 -0.57 7.66 3.43
CA TRP A 74 -0.85 7.97 2.03
C TRP A 74 -2.09 8.83 1.90
N THR A 75 -2.11 9.74 0.91
CA THR A 75 -3.31 10.38 0.41
C THR A 75 -3.75 9.67 -0.86
N ILE A 76 -5.02 9.30 -0.94
CA ILE A 76 -5.62 8.57 -2.08
C ILE A 76 -6.60 9.49 -2.79
N LYS A 77 -6.57 9.46 -4.12
CA LYS A 77 -7.52 10.21 -4.96
C LYS A 77 -7.89 9.42 -6.21
N LEU A 78 -9.19 9.21 -6.40
CA LEU A 78 -9.81 8.72 -7.64
C LEU A 78 -10.82 9.75 -8.12
N GLN A 79 -10.80 10.09 -9.39
CA GLN A 79 -11.69 11.09 -10.00
C GLN A 79 -12.33 10.50 -11.26
N ARG A 80 -13.57 10.05 -11.14
CA ARG A 80 -14.41 9.55 -12.24
C ARG A 80 -15.73 10.28 -12.24
N ASP A 81 -16.47 10.19 -13.34
CA ASP A 81 -17.76 10.89 -13.47
C ASP A 81 -18.80 10.39 -12.46
N ASP A 82 -18.81 9.09 -12.21
CA ASP A 82 -19.78 8.38 -11.37
C ASP A 82 -19.24 8.03 -9.97
N LEU A 83 -17.91 8.12 -9.77
CA LEU A 83 -17.26 7.74 -8.52
C LEU A 83 -16.04 8.62 -8.25
N LYS A 84 -16.05 9.33 -7.11
CA LYS A 84 -14.88 10.07 -6.62
C LYS A 84 -14.51 9.57 -5.24
N ILE A 85 -13.23 9.38 -5.00
CA ILE A 85 -12.70 8.98 -3.70
C ILE A 85 -11.54 9.92 -3.37
N THR A 86 -11.58 10.52 -2.20
CA THR A 86 -10.47 11.31 -1.67
C THR A 86 -10.32 11.02 -0.18
N GLY A 87 -9.08 10.96 0.29
CA GLY A 87 -8.85 10.83 1.72
C GLY A 87 -7.46 10.34 2.07
N THR A 88 -7.30 9.97 3.32
CA THR A 88 -6.00 9.64 3.91
C THR A 88 -6.00 8.26 4.54
N VAL A 89 -4.85 7.62 4.45
CA VAL A 89 -4.51 6.37 5.16
C VAL A 89 -3.31 6.68 6.03
N LYS A 90 -3.47 6.63 7.36
CA LYS A 90 -2.42 6.95 8.34
C LYS A 90 -1.95 5.71 9.06
N VAL A 91 -0.65 5.48 9.08
CA VAL A 91 -0.07 4.38 9.86
C VAL A 91 -0.19 4.68 11.35
N LYS A 92 -0.89 3.82 12.08
CA LYS A 92 -1.04 3.90 13.54
C LYS A 92 0.09 3.17 14.25
N LYS A 93 0.40 1.98 13.77
CA LYS A 93 1.53 1.18 14.27
C LYS A 93 1.92 0.11 13.26
N GLU A 94 3.17 -0.26 13.32
CA GLU A 94 3.64 -1.50 12.73
C GLU A 94 3.22 -2.68 13.63
N VAL A 95 2.62 -3.69 13.02
CA VAL A 95 2.19 -4.91 13.72
C VAL A 95 3.33 -5.94 13.70
N MET A 96 4.02 -6.03 12.57
CA MET A 96 5.09 -6.99 12.35
C MET A 96 6.01 -6.53 11.22
N ALA A 97 7.31 -6.79 11.36
CA ALA A 97 8.29 -6.66 10.29
C ALA A 97 9.02 -8.01 10.12
N ILE A 98 9.19 -8.44 8.89
CA ILE A 98 9.80 -9.73 8.55
C ILE A 98 11.00 -9.50 7.62
N ASP A 99 12.20 -9.91 8.07
CA ASP A 99 13.33 -10.19 7.16
C ASP A 99 13.03 -11.51 6.43
N VAL A 100 12.60 -11.40 5.18
CA VAL A 100 12.18 -12.58 4.38
C VAL A 100 13.34 -13.58 4.24
N LEU A 101 14.57 -13.08 4.17
CA LEU A 101 15.78 -13.92 4.08
C LEU A 101 16.32 -14.36 5.44
N GLY A 102 15.78 -13.84 6.55
CA GLY A 102 16.25 -14.15 7.89
C GLY A 102 16.08 -15.61 8.29
N SER A 103 15.09 -16.28 7.71
CA SER A 103 14.76 -17.68 8.00
C SER A 103 15.50 -18.71 7.12
N VAL A 104 16.18 -18.26 6.04
CA VAL A 104 16.88 -19.19 5.13
C VAL A 104 18.33 -19.45 5.58
N SER A 105 18.90 -20.59 5.17
CA SER A 105 20.27 -20.93 5.50
C SER A 105 21.26 -19.89 4.99
N TRP A 106 22.39 -19.76 5.69
CA TRP A 106 23.45 -18.81 5.32
C TRP A 106 23.88 -18.89 3.84
N ALA A 107 24.05 -20.12 3.31
CA ALA A 107 24.49 -20.30 1.92
C ALA A 107 23.44 -19.83 0.91
N VAL A 108 22.15 -20.11 1.17
CA VAL A 108 21.02 -19.63 0.34
C VAL A 108 20.92 -18.11 0.45
N ARG A 109 21.05 -17.54 1.66
CA ARG A 109 21.02 -16.08 1.87
C ARG A 109 22.11 -15.36 1.07
N MET A 110 23.34 -15.90 1.06
CA MET A 110 24.44 -15.33 0.27
C MET A 110 24.18 -15.40 -1.23
N LEU A 111 23.64 -16.51 -1.71
CA LEU A 111 23.29 -16.68 -3.13
C LEU A 111 22.19 -15.69 -3.55
N VAL A 112 21.12 -15.59 -2.76
CA VAL A 112 19.99 -14.69 -3.06
C VAL A 112 20.45 -13.23 -3.03
N LYS A 113 21.25 -12.82 -2.03
CA LYS A 113 21.79 -11.46 -1.93
C LYS A 113 22.71 -11.05 -3.07
N ALA A 114 23.27 -12.01 -3.81
CA ALA A 114 24.07 -11.70 -4.99
C ALA A 114 23.21 -11.25 -6.19
N PHE A 115 21.92 -11.53 -6.18
CA PHE A 115 20.97 -11.23 -7.26
C PHE A 115 19.81 -10.36 -6.84
N TYR A 116 19.49 -10.30 -5.54
CA TYR A 116 18.36 -9.56 -4.97
C TYR A 116 18.82 -8.79 -3.73
N SER A 117 18.22 -7.63 -3.51
CA SER A 117 18.41 -6.87 -2.27
C SER A 117 17.81 -7.59 -1.05
N ASN A 118 17.92 -6.99 0.13
CA ASN A 118 17.34 -7.57 1.34
C ASN A 118 15.81 -7.43 1.30
N ALA A 119 15.09 -8.51 1.03
CA ALA A 119 13.63 -8.50 1.03
C ALA A 119 13.05 -8.36 2.45
N TRP A 120 12.20 -7.36 2.64
CA TRP A 120 11.50 -7.09 3.89
C TRP A 120 10.02 -6.87 3.67
N GLN A 121 9.21 -7.34 4.61
CA GLN A 121 7.77 -7.10 4.64
C GLN A 121 7.38 -6.43 5.95
N HIS A 122 6.68 -5.31 5.88
CA HIS A 122 6.13 -4.57 7.00
C HIS A 122 4.61 -4.65 6.98
N TYR A 123 4.01 -5.14 8.06
CA TYR A 123 2.57 -5.19 8.26
C TYR A 123 2.14 -4.05 9.15
N LEU A 124 1.26 -3.21 8.64
CA LEU A 124 0.90 -1.93 9.24
C LEU A 124 -0.60 -1.90 9.57
N LEU A 125 -0.93 -1.57 10.81
CA LEU A 125 -2.28 -1.17 11.17
C LEU A 125 -2.45 0.29 10.78
N VAL A 126 -3.45 0.57 9.98
CA VAL A 126 -3.71 1.92 9.45
C VAL A 126 -5.10 2.41 9.85
N GLU A 127 -5.23 3.72 9.99
CA GLU A 127 -6.50 4.43 10.07
C GLU A 127 -6.83 4.98 8.69
N VAL A 128 -8.01 4.67 8.19
CA VAL A 128 -8.52 5.08 6.88
C VAL A 128 -9.63 6.09 7.08
N GLU A 129 -9.52 7.25 6.43
CA GLU A 129 -10.55 8.30 6.38
C GLU A 129 -10.75 8.71 4.94
N LEU A 130 -11.92 8.39 4.36
CA LEU A 130 -12.24 8.64 2.97
C LEU A 130 -13.57 9.37 2.84
N ASP A 131 -13.63 10.32 1.92
CA ASP A 131 -14.85 10.87 1.36
C ASP A 131 -15.10 10.17 0.03
N ILE A 132 -16.22 9.45 -0.09
CA ILE A 132 -16.61 8.70 -1.28
C ILE A 132 -17.88 9.33 -1.84
N GLU A 133 -17.78 9.94 -3.00
CA GLU A 133 -18.91 10.47 -3.76
C GLU A 133 -19.32 9.47 -4.84
N GLN A 134 -20.54 9.00 -4.76
CA GLN A 134 -21.13 8.13 -5.79
C GLN A 134 -22.50 8.70 -6.18
N ASP A 135 -22.74 8.91 -7.48
CA ASP A 135 -23.98 9.45 -8.01
C ASP A 135 -24.41 10.78 -7.32
N GLY A 136 -23.43 11.63 -6.98
CA GLY A 136 -23.66 12.91 -6.31
C GLY A 136 -23.91 12.82 -4.79
N VAL A 137 -23.85 11.63 -4.22
CA VAL A 137 -23.98 11.42 -2.76
C VAL A 137 -22.61 11.19 -2.15
N ILE A 138 -22.26 12.00 -1.15
CA ILE A 138 -20.98 11.88 -0.44
C ILE A 138 -21.20 11.09 0.86
N GLU A 139 -20.46 10.01 1.01
CA GLU A 139 -20.38 9.22 2.23
C GLU A 139 -18.97 9.37 2.85
N LYS A 140 -18.94 9.72 4.16
CA LYS A 140 -17.69 9.72 4.92
C LYS A 140 -17.46 8.35 5.53
N VAL A 141 -16.32 7.77 5.21
CA VAL A 141 -15.95 6.42 5.64
C VAL A 141 -14.69 6.50 6.49
N LYS A 142 -14.76 5.93 7.70
CA LYS A 142 -13.64 5.91 8.63
C LYS A 142 -13.54 4.55 9.30
N GLY A 143 -12.31 4.07 9.50
CA GLY A 143 -12.08 2.82 10.21
C GLY A 143 -10.62 2.40 10.22
N LEU A 144 -10.38 1.18 10.69
CA LEU A 144 -9.07 0.56 10.69
C LEU A 144 -8.94 -0.40 9.52
N GLY A 145 -7.77 -0.40 8.90
CA GLY A 145 -7.39 -1.31 7.84
C GLY A 145 -6.03 -1.94 8.10
N LEU A 146 -5.66 -2.87 7.24
CA LEU A 146 -4.33 -3.46 7.20
C LEU A 146 -3.63 -3.04 5.91
N ALA A 147 -2.39 -2.61 6.04
CA ALA A 147 -1.53 -2.35 4.89
C ALA A 147 -0.24 -3.17 5.00
N THR A 148 0.38 -3.45 3.87
CA THR A 148 1.73 -3.99 3.79
C THR A 148 2.61 -3.07 2.96
N ALA A 149 3.86 -2.93 3.39
CA ALA A 149 4.93 -2.34 2.61
C ALA A 149 6.01 -3.41 2.43
N GLU A 150 6.27 -3.78 1.20
CA GLU A 150 7.20 -4.84 0.83
C GLU A 150 8.34 -4.23 0.03
N TYR A 151 9.58 -4.58 0.35
CA TYR A 151 10.81 -4.08 -0.27
C TYR A 151 11.66 -5.27 -0.76
N TYR A 152 12.25 -5.13 -1.95
CA TYR A 152 13.02 -6.17 -2.63
C TYR A 152 14.37 -5.65 -3.12
#